data_809c3b0c7d7a04fcd3e1fb796733d87d
#
_entry.id   809c3b0c7d7a04fcd3e1fb796733d87d
#
_cell.length_a   1.000
_cell.length_b   1.000
_cell.length_c   1.000
_cell.angle_alpha   90.00
_cell.angle_beta   90.00
_cell.angle_gamma   90.00
#
_symmetry.space_group_name_H-M   'P 1'
#
loop_
_entity.id
_entity.type
_entity.pdbx_description
1 polymer ?
#
loop_
_entity_poly.entity_id
_entity_poly.type
_entity_poly.pdbx_seq_one_letter_code
_entity_poly.pdbx_strand_id
1 'polypeptide(L)'
;MQELLFLGGFIVFIVAILLVDMLAIDRKAHVVSIKEAGIWTGVWIILALGFSVFLWFHGDMVHGIHDFNDLQAVATRYASHLQLNPDDFEGSLHQYRKYMTIAYISGYLIEKTLSVDNLFVMMMIFTAFGVDKKQYQHVLNWGIMGAIVLRFVFIFLGAAIISRFDWVLLVFGVLLMYSGIKMYLDRNKEAHVDTANHPVVKFCSKYFHLKPLVITVLVIEFSDLIFAFDSIPAVFSVSLDPYVVFFSNIFAILGLRAMFFLLAAVADRFRYLKTGVCFLLLFIGLKLLVHEYFEIDAVASLLIILAVI
;
A
#
# COMPACT_ATOMS: atom_id res chain seq x y z
N MET A 1 5.56 11.52 22.14
CA MET A 1 6.72 10.62 22.38
C MET A 1 6.34 9.15 22.18
N GLN A 2 5.19 8.71 22.68
CA GLN A 2 4.73 7.31 22.56
C GLN A 2 4.49 6.89 21.11
N GLU A 3 3.89 7.73 20.26
CA GLU A 3 3.72 7.45 18.83
C GLU A 3 5.04 7.10 18.13
N LEU A 4 6.11 7.86 18.41
CA LEU A 4 7.44 7.59 17.83
C LEU A 4 8.06 6.30 18.37
N LEU A 5 7.81 5.98 19.63
CA LEU A 5 8.28 4.71 20.23
C LEU A 5 7.54 3.52 19.61
N PHE A 6 6.22 3.63 19.43
CA PHE A 6 5.43 2.59 18.77
C PHE A 6 5.87 2.41 17.32
N LEU A 7 6.00 3.51 16.57
CA LEU A 7 6.48 3.49 15.19
C LEU A 7 7.88 2.89 15.08
N GLY A 8 8.80 3.27 15.97
CA GLY A 8 10.14 2.70 16.03
C GLY A 8 10.12 1.20 16.29
N GLY A 9 9.33 0.75 17.28
CA GLY A 9 9.12 -0.68 17.57
C GLY A 9 8.53 -1.44 16.39
N PHE A 10 7.53 -0.84 15.71
CA PHE A 10 6.93 -1.40 14.50
C PHE A 10 7.97 -1.54 13.38
N ILE A 11 8.77 -0.50 13.11
CA ILE A 11 9.82 -0.55 12.07
C ILE A 11 10.84 -1.64 12.40
N VAL A 12 11.29 -1.75 13.65
CA VAL A 12 12.21 -2.82 14.09
C VAL A 12 11.59 -4.20 13.87
N PHE A 13 10.31 -4.37 14.21
CA PHE A 13 9.56 -5.62 13.97
C PHE A 13 9.50 -5.98 12.50
N ILE A 14 9.17 -5.02 11.62
CA ILE A 14 9.09 -5.22 10.17
C ILE A 14 10.48 -5.57 9.60
N VAL A 15 11.52 -4.83 9.99
CA VAL A 15 12.90 -5.11 9.56
C VAL A 15 13.33 -6.51 10.01
N ALA A 16 13.02 -6.92 11.24
CA ALA A 16 13.32 -8.26 11.73
C ALA A 16 12.64 -9.36 10.92
N ILE A 17 11.34 -9.17 10.61
CA ILE A 17 10.60 -10.12 9.76
C ILE A 17 11.19 -10.19 8.35
N LEU A 18 11.52 -9.04 7.73
CA LEU A 18 12.16 -9.00 6.41
C LEU A 18 13.52 -9.69 6.40
N LEU A 19 14.33 -9.49 7.45
CA LEU A 19 15.61 -10.18 7.58
C LEU A 19 15.41 -11.70 7.70
N VAL A 20 14.44 -12.15 8.48
CA VAL A 20 14.10 -13.57 8.57
C VAL A 20 13.63 -14.10 7.22
N ASP A 21 12.76 -13.38 6.51
CA ASP A 21 12.27 -13.74 5.17
C ASP A 21 13.42 -13.85 4.16
N MET A 22 14.33 -12.86 4.14
CA MET A 22 15.51 -12.87 3.27
C MET A 22 16.51 -13.98 3.61
N LEU A 23 16.79 -14.19 4.91
CA LEU A 23 17.79 -15.18 5.36
C LEU A 23 17.27 -16.63 5.31
N ALA A 24 15.97 -16.83 5.54
CA ALA A 24 15.36 -18.17 5.55
C ALA A 24 15.08 -18.70 4.15
N ILE A 25 14.70 -17.82 3.22
CA ILE A 25 14.20 -18.20 1.89
C ILE A 25 15.29 -18.07 0.83
N ASP A 26 16.21 -17.08 0.96
CA ASP A 26 17.19 -16.72 -0.09
C ASP A 26 18.53 -17.48 0.00
N ARG A 27 18.62 -18.55 0.79
CA ARG A 27 19.90 -19.30 0.96
C ARG A 27 20.47 -19.89 -0.32
N LYS A 28 19.65 -20.12 -1.36
CA LYS A 28 20.09 -20.54 -2.71
C LYS A 28 19.14 -19.96 -3.74
N ALA A 29 19.68 -19.29 -4.76
CA ALA A 29 18.89 -18.82 -5.90
C ALA A 29 18.15 -20.02 -6.53
N HIS A 30 16.83 -20.09 -6.34
CA HIS A 30 15.95 -21.11 -6.91
C HIS A 30 14.73 -20.48 -7.56
N VAL A 31 14.06 -21.20 -8.41
CA VAL A 31 12.78 -20.78 -8.99
C VAL A 31 11.67 -21.13 -8.00
N VAL A 32 10.98 -20.12 -7.49
CA VAL A 32 9.88 -20.29 -6.53
C VAL A 32 8.74 -21.07 -7.17
N SER A 33 8.27 -22.13 -6.50
CA SER A 33 7.11 -22.91 -6.97
C SER A 33 5.79 -22.19 -6.63
N ILE A 34 4.73 -22.48 -7.40
CA ILE A 34 3.38 -21.92 -7.17
C ILE A 34 2.88 -22.27 -5.76
N LYS A 35 3.15 -23.50 -5.30
CA LYS A 35 2.75 -23.96 -3.96
C LYS A 35 3.45 -23.16 -2.86
N GLU A 36 4.73 -22.93 -3.01
CA GLU A 36 5.54 -22.13 -2.09
C GLU A 36 5.05 -20.68 -2.07
N ALA A 37 4.86 -20.06 -3.24
CA ALA A 37 4.31 -18.72 -3.38
C ALA A 37 2.92 -18.59 -2.72
N GLY A 38 2.04 -19.59 -2.91
CA GLY A 38 0.71 -19.62 -2.29
C GLY A 38 0.77 -19.70 -0.76
N ILE A 39 1.64 -20.55 -0.20
CA ILE A 39 1.84 -20.67 1.25
C ILE A 39 2.32 -19.33 1.84
N TRP A 40 3.36 -18.74 1.26
CA TRP A 40 3.89 -17.46 1.74
C TRP A 40 2.90 -16.31 1.59
N THR A 41 2.12 -16.27 0.50
CA THR A 41 1.02 -15.30 0.36
C THR A 41 0.01 -15.45 1.50
N GLY A 42 -0.37 -16.70 1.83
CA GLY A 42 -1.25 -16.99 2.96
C GLY A 42 -0.66 -16.55 4.31
N VAL A 43 0.62 -16.80 4.55
CA VAL A 43 1.32 -16.36 5.78
C VAL A 43 1.27 -14.84 5.93
N TRP A 44 1.55 -14.09 4.86
CA TRP A 44 1.51 -12.62 4.89
C TRP A 44 0.10 -12.07 5.12
N ILE A 45 -0.93 -12.70 4.53
CA ILE A 45 -2.33 -12.34 4.79
C ILE A 45 -2.69 -12.58 6.26
N ILE A 46 -2.31 -13.74 6.82
CA ILE A 46 -2.57 -14.06 8.24
C ILE A 46 -1.87 -13.07 9.17
N LEU A 47 -0.63 -12.68 8.88
CA LEU A 47 0.08 -11.67 9.66
C LEU A 47 -0.61 -10.29 9.60
N ALA A 48 -1.08 -9.87 8.41
CA ALA A 48 -1.84 -8.64 8.26
C ALA A 48 -3.17 -8.67 9.03
N LEU A 49 -3.89 -9.78 8.98
CA LEU A 49 -5.11 -9.98 9.76
C LEU A 49 -4.82 -10.07 11.27
N GLY A 50 -3.72 -10.69 11.67
CA GLY A 50 -3.25 -10.70 13.05
C GLY A 50 -2.99 -9.29 13.59
N PHE A 51 -2.42 -8.41 12.76
CA PHE A 51 -2.24 -7.01 13.14
C PHE A 51 -3.57 -6.25 13.23
N SER A 52 -4.56 -6.57 12.40
CA SER A 52 -5.91 -5.99 12.55
C SER A 52 -6.58 -6.40 13.87
N VAL A 53 -6.39 -7.64 14.31
CA VAL A 53 -6.84 -8.11 15.62
C VAL A 53 -6.11 -7.37 16.75
N PHE A 54 -4.81 -7.13 16.62
CA PHE A 54 -4.07 -6.31 17.57
C PHE A 54 -4.65 -4.89 17.66
N LEU A 55 -4.94 -4.23 16.54
CA LEU A 55 -5.55 -2.90 16.53
C LEU A 55 -6.93 -2.88 17.18
N TRP A 56 -7.71 -3.94 17.01
CA TRP A 56 -9.04 -4.06 17.62
C TRP A 56 -8.99 -4.04 19.16
N PHE A 57 -7.98 -4.67 19.76
CA PHE A 57 -7.84 -4.77 21.21
C PHE A 57 -6.91 -3.71 21.80
N HIS A 58 -5.91 -3.27 21.06
CA HIS A 58 -4.80 -2.44 21.54
C HIS A 58 -4.45 -1.27 20.61
N GLY A 59 -5.39 -0.82 19.76
CA GLY A 59 -5.15 0.29 18.81
C GLY A 59 -4.83 1.63 19.50
N ASP A 60 -5.25 1.82 20.75
CA ASP A 60 -4.90 2.95 21.62
C ASP A 60 -3.40 3.10 21.85
N MET A 61 -2.66 1.99 21.86
CA MET A 61 -1.20 2.00 22.06
C MET A 61 -0.45 2.74 20.96
N VAL A 62 -1.03 2.82 19.75
CA VAL A 62 -0.42 3.51 18.60
C VAL A 62 -0.18 4.99 18.94
N HIS A 63 -1.18 5.64 19.50
CA HIS A 63 -1.13 7.07 19.88
C HIS A 63 -0.89 7.29 21.39
N GLY A 64 -0.86 6.20 22.18
CA GLY A 64 -0.64 6.28 23.62
C GLY A 64 -1.81 6.95 24.34
N ILE A 65 -3.02 6.53 24.02
CA ILE A 65 -4.25 7.03 24.62
C ILE A 65 -4.42 6.41 26.00
N HIS A 66 -4.44 7.23 27.05
CA HIS A 66 -4.59 6.80 28.43
C HIS A 66 -5.86 7.33 29.09
N ASP A 67 -6.38 8.46 28.60
CA ASP A 67 -7.58 9.08 29.11
C ASP A 67 -8.48 9.63 28.00
N PHE A 68 -9.63 10.19 28.37
CA PHE A 68 -10.59 10.74 27.40
C PHE A 68 -10.04 11.96 26.67
N ASN A 69 -9.17 12.79 27.29
CA ASN A 69 -8.60 13.96 26.66
C ASN A 69 -7.63 13.56 25.55
N ASP A 70 -6.81 12.54 25.80
CA ASP A 70 -5.92 11.96 24.78
C ASP A 70 -6.74 11.42 23.61
N LEU A 71 -7.81 10.66 23.90
CA LEU A 71 -8.70 10.10 22.89
C LEU A 71 -9.35 11.20 22.06
N GLN A 72 -9.86 12.25 22.69
CA GLN A 72 -10.50 13.39 22.03
C GLN A 72 -9.50 14.14 21.14
N ALA A 73 -8.26 14.37 21.62
CA ALA A 73 -7.22 15.04 20.84
C ALA A 73 -6.87 14.28 19.56
N VAL A 74 -6.70 12.95 19.68
CA VAL A 74 -6.39 12.07 18.54
C VAL A 74 -7.57 11.96 17.59
N ALA A 75 -8.78 11.76 18.10
CA ALA A 75 -9.98 11.67 17.28
C ALA A 75 -10.29 12.98 16.54
N THR A 76 -10.16 14.13 17.19
CA THR A 76 -10.31 15.44 16.53
C THR A 76 -9.34 15.59 15.36
N ARG A 77 -8.14 15.04 15.48
CA ARG A 77 -7.10 15.15 14.45
C ARG A 77 -7.30 14.18 13.28
N TYR A 78 -7.74 12.95 13.52
CA TYR A 78 -7.71 11.87 12.52
C TYR A 78 -9.07 11.20 12.26
N ALA A 79 -10.05 11.40 13.14
CA ALA A 79 -11.35 10.75 13.12
C ALA A 79 -12.46 11.68 13.64
N SER A 80 -12.50 12.92 13.17
CA SER A 80 -13.39 14.00 13.65
C SER A 80 -14.89 13.69 13.54
N HIS A 81 -15.26 12.72 12.68
CA HIS A 81 -16.64 12.25 12.53
C HIS A 81 -17.12 11.32 13.68
N LEU A 82 -16.21 10.84 14.55
CA LEU A 82 -16.60 10.00 15.67
C LEU A 82 -17.27 10.83 16.78
N GLN A 83 -18.44 10.38 17.20
CA GLN A 83 -19.16 10.98 18.32
C GLN A 83 -18.70 10.29 19.61
N LEU A 84 -17.80 10.92 20.34
CA LEU A 84 -17.26 10.41 21.60
C LEU A 84 -18.10 10.90 22.77
N ASN A 85 -18.34 10.03 23.75
CA ASN A 85 -19.07 10.36 24.97
C ASN A 85 -18.09 10.53 26.13
N PRO A 86 -17.96 11.75 26.73
CA PRO A 86 -17.07 12.00 27.85
C PRO A 86 -17.41 11.16 29.11
N ASP A 87 -18.68 10.79 29.27
CA ASP A 87 -19.14 10.00 30.44
C ASP A 87 -18.88 8.49 30.27
N ASP A 88 -18.52 8.04 29.05
CA ASP A 88 -18.21 6.63 28.73
C ASP A 88 -16.90 6.53 27.95
N PHE A 89 -15.79 6.57 28.67
CA PHE A 89 -14.46 6.46 28.06
C PHE A 89 -14.24 5.11 27.39
N GLU A 90 -14.61 4.01 28.02
CA GLU A 90 -14.39 2.65 27.46
C GLU A 90 -15.23 2.42 26.19
N GLY A 91 -16.46 2.87 26.16
CA GLY A 91 -17.30 2.80 24.94
C GLY A 91 -16.75 3.65 23.81
N SER A 92 -16.29 4.86 24.12
CA SER A 92 -15.64 5.78 23.16
C SER A 92 -14.32 5.22 22.64
N LEU A 93 -13.50 4.61 23.51
CA LEU A 93 -12.26 3.97 23.15
C LEU A 93 -12.47 2.75 22.25
N HIS A 94 -13.48 1.95 22.55
CA HIS A 94 -13.88 0.81 21.71
C HIS A 94 -14.33 1.27 20.31
N GLN A 95 -15.11 2.35 20.23
CA GLN A 95 -15.53 2.95 18.95
C GLN A 95 -14.33 3.40 18.13
N TYR A 96 -13.35 4.05 18.76
CA TYR A 96 -12.11 4.48 18.10
C TYR A 96 -11.27 3.30 17.59
N ARG A 97 -11.04 2.27 18.42
CA ARG A 97 -10.31 1.05 18.03
C ARG A 97 -10.99 0.33 16.87
N LYS A 98 -12.31 0.24 16.89
CA LYS A 98 -13.13 -0.32 15.79
C LYS A 98 -12.90 0.48 14.49
N TYR A 99 -13.01 1.81 14.56
CA TYR A 99 -12.75 2.67 13.39
C TYR A 99 -11.34 2.46 12.84
N MET A 100 -10.31 2.51 13.68
CA MET A 100 -8.91 2.31 13.29
C MET A 100 -8.71 0.95 12.60
N THR A 101 -9.30 -0.11 13.15
CA THR A 101 -9.22 -1.46 12.57
C THR A 101 -9.85 -1.54 11.20
N ILE A 102 -11.05 -0.98 11.03
CA ILE A 102 -11.76 -0.95 9.74
C ILE A 102 -10.96 -0.13 8.72
N ALA A 103 -10.44 1.02 9.11
CA ALA A 103 -9.61 1.87 8.27
C ALA A 103 -8.33 1.14 7.82
N TYR A 104 -7.65 0.43 8.73
CA TYR A 104 -6.50 -0.40 8.43
C TYR A 104 -6.82 -1.51 7.41
N ILE A 105 -7.89 -2.27 7.63
CA ILE A 105 -8.30 -3.35 6.70
C ILE A 105 -8.66 -2.78 5.34
N SER A 106 -9.40 -1.66 5.30
CA SER A 106 -9.77 -0.99 4.05
C SER A 106 -8.52 -0.52 3.29
N GLY A 107 -7.59 0.14 3.97
CA GLY A 107 -6.32 0.58 3.39
C GLY A 107 -5.48 -0.60 2.89
N TYR A 108 -5.40 -1.70 3.66
CA TYR A 108 -4.72 -2.93 3.26
C TYR A 108 -5.32 -3.53 1.97
N LEU A 109 -6.65 -3.61 1.88
CA LEU A 109 -7.33 -4.17 0.70
C LEU A 109 -7.17 -3.27 -0.52
N ILE A 110 -7.32 -1.95 -0.37
CA ILE A 110 -7.06 -0.98 -1.44
C ILE A 110 -5.65 -1.15 -1.98
N GLU A 111 -4.65 -1.09 -1.09
CA GLU A 111 -3.25 -1.19 -1.49
C GLU A 111 -2.94 -2.56 -2.12
N LYS A 112 -3.48 -3.64 -1.54
CA LYS A 112 -3.30 -4.99 -2.08
C LYS A 112 -3.88 -5.13 -3.49
N THR A 113 -5.04 -4.52 -3.75
CA THR A 113 -5.70 -4.54 -5.06
C THR A 113 -4.93 -3.72 -6.09
N LEU A 114 -4.52 -2.49 -5.72
CA LEU A 114 -3.73 -1.63 -6.60
C LEU A 114 -2.35 -2.23 -6.90
N SER A 115 -1.75 -2.88 -5.91
CA SER A 115 -0.45 -3.55 -6.05
C SER A 115 -0.43 -4.68 -7.09
N VAL A 116 -1.58 -5.26 -7.43
CA VAL A 116 -1.61 -6.32 -8.48
C VAL A 116 -1.24 -5.75 -9.85
N ASP A 117 -1.69 -4.54 -10.20
CA ASP A 117 -1.29 -3.89 -11.46
C ASP A 117 0.21 -3.58 -11.46
N ASN A 118 0.77 -3.16 -10.31
CA ASN A 118 2.22 -2.96 -10.15
C ASN A 118 3.00 -4.24 -10.44
N LEU A 119 2.49 -5.40 -10.00
CA LEU A 119 3.14 -6.69 -10.25
C LEU A 119 3.15 -7.06 -11.74
N PHE A 120 2.11 -6.73 -12.50
CA PHE A 120 2.12 -6.91 -13.96
C PHE A 120 3.19 -6.05 -14.62
N VAL A 121 3.34 -4.79 -14.21
CA VAL A 121 4.39 -3.91 -14.72
C VAL A 121 5.78 -4.45 -14.36
N MET A 122 5.97 -4.95 -13.13
CA MET A 122 7.23 -5.60 -12.73
C MET A 122 7.54 -6.82 -13.63
N MET A 123 6.56 -7.66 -13.95
CA MET A 123 6.75 -8.80 -14.88
C MET A 123 7.19 -8.31 -16.27
N MET A 124 6.58 -7.25 -16.79
CA MET A 124 6.97 -6.65 -18.06
C MET A 124 8.40 -6.08 -18.01
N ILE A 125 8.78 -5.41 -16.93
CA ILE A 125 10.14 -4.90 -16.74
C ILE A 125 11.14 -6.06 -16.73
N PHE A 126 10.89 -7.15 -15.98
CA PHE A 126 11.78 -8.31 -15.96
C PHE A 126 11.94 -8.93 -17.34
N THR A 127 10.86 -9.03 -18.10
CA THR A 127 10.89 -9.59 -19.45
C THR A 127 11.65 -8.66 -20.41
N ALA A 128 11.39 -7.35 -20.36
CA ALA A 128 12.02 -6.35 -21.22
C ALA A 128 13.53 -6.20 -20.98
N PHE A 129 13.97 -6.37 -19.71
CA PHE A 129 15.39 -6.33 -19.33
C PHE A 129 16.08 -7.69 -19.40
N GLY A 130 15.38 -8.77 -19.78
CA GLY A 130 15.92 -10.11 -19.89
C GLY A 130 16.50 -10.65 -18.58
N VAL A 131 15.89 -10.32 -17.45
CA VAL A 131 16.34 -10.78 -16.12
C VAL A 131 16.13 -12.28 -16.01
N ASP A 132 17.15 -13.02 -15.53
CA ASP A 132 17.02 -14.46 -15.27
C ASP A 132 16.03 -14.70 -14.12
N LYS A 133 15.15 -15.69 -14.28
CA LYS A 133 14.15 -16.08 -13.27
C LYS A 133 14.75 -16.37 -11.89
N LYS A 134 15.99 -16.83 -11.84
CA LYS A 134 16.72 -17.06 -10.58
C LYS A 134 17.09 -15.76 -9.85
N GLN A 135 17.11 -14.64 -10.56
CA GLN A 135 17.47 -13.33 -10.02
C GLN A 135 16.22 -12.51 -9.60
N TYR A 136 15.00 -12.97 -9.96
CA TYR A 136 13.76 -12.28 -9.63
C TYR A 136 13.64 -11.99 -8.13
N GLN A 137 13.91 -12.99 -7.27
CA GLN A 137 13.88 -12.82 -5.83
C GLN A 137 14.81 -11.70 -5.35
N HIS A 138 16.04 -11.68 -5.86
CA HIS A 138 17.03 -10.69 -5.48
C HIS A 138 16.60 -9.27 -5.86
N VAL A 139 16.08 -9.09 -7.08
CA VAL A 139 15.59 -7.79 -7.55
C VAL A 139 14.37 -7.35 -6.76
N LEU A 140 13.40 -8.26 -6.50
CA LEU A 140 12.20 -7.97 -5.72
C LEU A 140 12.52 -7.62 -4.26
N ASN A 141 13.52 -8.25 -3.65
CA ASN A 141 13.94 -7.93 -2.29
C ASN A 141 14.45 -6.49 -2.18
N TRP A 142 15.29 -6.05 -3.10
CA TRP A 142 15.75 -4.67 -3.14
C TRP A 142 14.62 -3.70 -3.46
N GLY A 143 13.73 -4.07 -4.40
CA GLY A 143 12.54 -3.30 -4.71
C GLY A 143 11.61 -3.11 -3.51
N ILE A 144 11.37 -4.16 -2.71
CA ILE A 144 10.55 -4.03 -1.49
C ILE A 144 11.21 -3.12 -0.46
N MET A 145 12.53 -3.21 -0.28
CA MET A 145 13.23 -2.34 0.67
C MET A 145 13.13 -0.87 0.28
N GLY A 146 13.32 -0.54 -1.00
CA GLY A 146 13.16 0.81 -1.50
C GLY A 146 11.73 1.30 -1.42
N ALA A 147 10.75 0.47 -1.81
CA ALA A 147 9.33 0.78 -1.70
C ALA A 147 8.91 1.15 -0.27
N ILE A 148 9.39 0.42 0.76
CA ILE A 148 9.11 0.74 2.17
C ILE A 148 9.62 2.14 2.53
N VAL A 149 10.87 2.47 2.15
CA VAL A 149 11.45 3.79 2.44
C VAL A 149 10.69 4.90 1.71
N LEU A 150 10.40 4.71 0.42
CA LEU A 150 9.65 5.69 -0.37
C LEU A 150 8.26 5.91 0.22
N ARG A 151 7.52 4.85 0.55
CA ARG A 151 6.18 4.97 1.14
C ARG A 151 6.19 5.62 2.51
N PHE A 152 7.18 5.32 3.35
CA PHE A 152 7.36 6.04 4.60
C PHE A 152 7.43 7.56 4.35
N VAL A 153 8.33 7.99 3.46
CA VAL A 153 8.50 9.41 3.15
C VAL A 153 7.21 10.01 2.59
N PHE A 154 6.58 9.37 1.58
CA PHE A 154 5.40 9.93 0.92
C PHE A 154 4.16 9.95 1.79
N ILE A 155 3.95 8.96 2.66
CA ILE A 155 2.79 8.92 3.56
C ILE A 155 2.91 10.03 4.61
N PHE A 156 4.06 10.14 5.30
CA PHE A 156 4.21 11.15 6.34
C PHE A 156 4.30 12.58 5.76
N LEU A 157 4.93 12.75 4.60
CA LEU A 157 4.92 14.02 3.88
C LEU A 157 3.51 14.37 3.39
N GLY A 158 2.80 13.41 2.79
CA GLY A 158 1.41 13.59 2.33
C GLY A 158 0.48 13.97 3.47
N ALA A 159 0.56 13.27 4.61
CA ALA A 159 -0.22 13.61 5.80
C ALA A 159 0.10 15.02 6.32
N ALA A 160 1.38 15.42 6.34
CA ALA A 160 1.79 16.77 6.74
C ALA A 160 1.27 17.86 5.79
N ILE A 161 1.18 17.57 4.50
CA ILE A 161 0.60 18.48 3.50
C ILE A 161 -0.91 18.55 3.67
N ILE A 162 -1.61 17.42 3.75
CA ILE A 162 -3.06 17.37 3.93
C ILE A 162 -3.48 18.09 5.21
N SER A 163 -2.76 17.90 6.32
CA SER A 163 -3.07 18.56 7.60
C SER A 163 -2.95 20.09 7.56
N ARG A 164 -2.36 20.66 6.51
CA ARG A 164 -2.21 22.10 6.31
C ARG A 164 -3.11 22.66 5.20
N PHE A 165 -3.48 21.80 4.24
CA PHE A 165 -4.15 22.18 3.00
C PHE A 165 -5.23 21.16 2.65
N ASP A 166 -6.44 21.33 3.18
CA ASP A 166 -7.57 20.40 2.97
C ASP A 166 -7.93 20.24 1.48
N TRP A 167 -7.73 21.28 0.65
CA TRP A 167 -7.94 21.22 -0.79
C TRP A 167 -7.07 20.16 -1.52
N VAL A 168 -6.00 19.69 -0.89
CA VAL A 168 -5.13 18.64 -1.46
C VAL A 168 -5.90 17.33 -1.65
N LEU A 169 -6.89 17.05 -0.78
CA LEU A 169 -7.77 15.88 -0.94
C LEU A 169 -8.60 15.96 -2.23
N LEU A 170 -9.05 17.18 -2.61
CA LEU A 170 -9.75 17.39 -3.87
C LEU A 170 -8.83 17.13 -5.08
N VAL A 171 -7.58 17.60 -5.01
CA VAL A 171 -6.58 17.29 -6.05
C VAL A 171 -6.34 15.79 -6.18
N PHE A 172 -6.22 15.09 -5.04
CA PHE A 172 -6.11 13.64 -5.03
C PHE A 172 -7.35 12.97 -5.64
N GLY A 173 -8.54 13.45 -5.34
CA GLY A 173 -9.79 12.96 -5.94
C GLY A 173 -9.78 13.10 -7.46
N VAL A 174 -9.41 14.27 -7.99
CA VAL A 174 -9.29 14.52 -9.44
C VAL A 174 -8.24 13.60 -10.06
N LEU A 175 -7.06 13.46 -9.42
CA LEU A 175 -5.97 12.60 -9.90
C LEU A 175 -6.43 11.14 -10.01
N LEU A 176 -7.09 10.61 -8.97
CA LEU A 176 -7.61 9.23 -8.96
C LEU A 176 -8.71 9.03 -10.02
N MET A 177 -9.61 9.99 -10.20
CA MET A 177 -10.60 9.95 -11.28
C MET A 177 -9.93 9.90 -12.65
N TYR A 178 -8.92 10.75 -12.88
CA TYR A 178 -8.15 10.75 -14.13
C TYR A 178 -7.45 9.41 -14.35
N SER A 179 -6.75 8.88 -13.33
CA SER A 179 -6.05 7.58 -13.39
C SER A 179 -7.03 6.44 -13.68
N GLY A 180 -8.18 6.38 -12.99
CA GLY A 180 -9.21 5.37 -13.22
C GLY A 180 -9.78 5.43 -14.64
N ILE A 181 -10.11 6.62 -15.16
CA ILE A 181 -10.61 6.81 -16.53
C ILE A 181 -9.55 6.40 -17.56
N LYS A 182 -8.32 6.88 -17.40
CA LYS A 182 -7.20 6.58 -18.30
C LYS A 182 -6.93 5.08 -18.32
N MET A 183 -6.84 4.43 -17.16
CA MET A 183 -6.63 2.98 -17.06
C MET A 183 -7.78 2.20 -17.73
N TYR A 184 -9.03 2.65 -17.60
CA TYR A 184 -10.17 2.03 -18.28
C TYR A 184 -10.09 2.15 -19.80
N LEU A 185 -9.70 3.32 -20.32
CA LEU A 185 -9.52 3.54 -21.77
C LEU A 185 -8.35 2.73 -22.33
N ASP A 186 -7.28 2.59 -21.56
CA ASP A 186 -6.06 1.88 -21.97
C ASP A 186 -6.08 0.37 -21.65
N ARG A 187 -7.17 -0.17 -21.07
CA ARG A 187 -7.25 -1.55 -20.58
C ARG A 187 -6.98 -2.63 -21.65
N ASN A 188 -7.27 -2.33 -22.91
CA ASN A 188 -7.08 -3.24 -24.04
C ASN A 188 -5.75 -3.00 -24.78
N LYS A 189 -4.98 -2.00 -24.40
CA LYS A 189 -3.66 -1.74 -25.00
C LYS A 189 -2.63 -2.66 -24.38
N GLU A 190 -1.79 -3.26 -25.22
CA GLU A 190 -0.61 -3.96 -24.73
C GLU A 190 0.37 -2.93 -24.16
N ALA A 191 0.75 -3.14 -22.91
CA ALA A 191 1.75 -2.31 -22.29
C ALA A 191 3.15 -2.80 -22.72
N HIS A 192 3.89 -1.94 -23.41
CA HIS A 192 5.28 -2.19 -23.75
C HIS A 192 6.21 -1.31 -22.91
N VAL A 193 7.20 -1.92 -22.30
CA VAL A 193 8.28 -1.19 -21.63
C VAL A 193 9.39 -0.94 -22.65
N ASP A 194 9.50 0.30 -23.12
CA ASP A 194 10.62 0.71 -23.99
C ASP A 194 11.86 0.93 -23.13
N THR A 195 12.70 -0.11 -23.03
CA THR A 195 13.91 -0.10 -22.22
C THR A 195 14.94 0.92 -22.72
N ALA A 196 15.03 1.15 -24.03
CA ALA A 196 16.02 2.05 -24.61
C ALA A 196 15.70 3.53 -24.33
N ASN A 197 14.41 3.88 -24.31
CA ASN A 197 13.95 5.24 -24.08
C ASN A 197 13.55 5.53 -22.63
N HIS A 198 13.61 4.53 -21.73
CA HIS A 198 13.22 4.71 -20.33
C HIS A 198 14.07 5.81 -19.63
N PRO A 199 13.44 6.78 -18.93
CA PRO A 199 14.17 7.92 -18.33
C PRO A 199 15.31 7.50 -17.39
N VAL A 200 15.05 6.50 -16.53
CA VAL A 200 16.04 5.95 -15.58
C VAL A 200 17.22 5.31 -16.33
N VAL A 201 16.95 4.54 -17.41
CA VAL A 201 18.00 3.89 -18.20
C VAL A 201 18.88 4.95 -18.88
N LYS A 202 18.27 5.97 -19.50
CA LYS A 202 19.02 7.09 -20.11
C LYS A 202 19.85 7.85 -19.09
N PHE A 203 19.30 8.11 -17.92
CA PHE A 203 20.03 8.78 -16.84
C PHE A 203 21.21 7.94 -16.35
N CYS A 204 20.99 6.65 -16.04
CA CYS A 204 22.01 5.74 -15.56
C CYS A 204 23.11 5.51 -16.60
N SER A 205 22.76 5.33 -17.88
CA SER A 205 23.74 5.12 -18.96
C SER A 205 24.59 6.35 -19.22
N LYS A 206 24.05 7.55 -18.98
CA LYS A 206 24.78 8.81 -19.20
C LYS A 206 25.74 9.16 -18.07
N TYR A 207 25.35 8.90 -16.81
CA TYR A 207 26.10 9.37 -15.64
C TYR A 207 26.75 8.25 -14.83
N PHE A 208 26.26 7.02 -14.93
CA PHE A 208 26.70 5.89 -14.12
C PHE A 208 26.84 4.63 -14.97
N HIS A 209 27.99 3.94 -14.88
CA HIS A 209 28.20 2.64 -15.54
C HIS A 209 27.71 1.51 -14.60
N LEU A 210 26.41 1.44 -14.35
CA LEU A 210 25.81 0.48 -13.43
C LEU A 210 25.60 -0.88 -14.11
N LYS A 211 25.62 -1.95 -13.30
CA LYS A 211 25.28 -3.30 -13.77
C LYS A 211 23.80 -3.34 -14.21
N PRO A 212 23.44 -4.09 -15.27
CA PRO A 212 22.05 -4.18 -15.75
C PRO A 212 21.04 -4.49 -14.65
N LEU A 213 21.38 -5.38 -13.72
CA LEU A 213 20.50 -5.75 -12.60
C LEU A 213 20.19 -4.56 -11.67
N VAL A 214 21.17 -3.69 -11.40
CA VAL A 214 20.99 -2.48 -10.59
C VAL A 214 20.06 -1.49 -11.31
N ILE A 215 20.24 -1.36 -12.64
CA ILE A 215 19.36 -0.51 -13.46
C ILE A 215 17.92 -1.04 -13.40
N THR A 216 17.73 -2.37 -13.46
CA THR A 216 16.39 -2.98 -13.33
C THR A 216 15.75 -2.67 -11.98
N VAL A 217 16.50 -2.77 -10.87
CA VAL A 217 15.99 -2.36 -9.54
C VAL A 217 15.56 -0.91 -9.54
N LEU A 218 16.39 0.01 -10.07
CA LEU A 218 16.05 1.44 -10.13
C LEU A 218 14.83 1.73 -11.02
N VAL A 219 14.64 0.97 -12.10
CA VAL A 219 13.44 1.09 -12.95
C VAL A 219 12.19 0.61 -12.19
N ILE A 220 12.28 -0.46 -11.41
CA ILE A 220 11.19 -0.95 -10.57
C ILE A 220 10.85 0.09 -9.49
N GLU A 221 11.85 0.63 -8.78
CA GLU A 221 11.64 1.67 -7.77
C GLU A 221 10.99 2.93 -8.37
N PHE A 222 11.43 3.33 -9.56
CA PHE A 222 10.83 4.47 -10.24
C PHE A 222 9.37 4.19 -10.64
N SER A 223 9.07 2.95 -11.05
CA SER A 223 7.69 2.54 -11.35
C SER A 223 6.83 2.51 -10.09
N ASP A 224 7.35 1.97 -8.97
CA ASP A 224 6.63 1.97 -7.69
C ASP A 224 6.37 3.40 -7.19
N LEU A 225 7.31 4.32 -7.42
CA LEU A 225 7.11 5.73 -7.15
C LEU A 225 5.93 6.32 -7.93
N ILE A 226 5.80 6.00 -9.22
CA ILE A 226 4.67 6.45 -10.04
C ILE A 226 3.36 5.88 -9.48
N PHE A 227 3.32 4.60 -9.14
CA PHE A 227 2.13 3.96 -8.57
C PHE A 227 1.78 4.48 -7.17
N ALA A 228 2.76 4.94 -6.40
CA ALA A 228 2.52 5.54 -5.10
C ALA A 228 1.70 6.84 -5.19
N PHE A 229 1.76 7.57 -6.30
CA PHE A 229 0.93 8.75 -6.54
C PHE A 229 -0.56 8.42 -6.66
N ASP A 230 -0.92 7.21 -7.05
CA ASP A 230 -2.32 6.76 -7.11
C ASP A 230 -2.71 6.02 -5.82
N SER A 231 -1.85 5.16 -5.29
CA SER A 231 -2.20 4.30 -4.16
C SER A 231 -2.22 5.03 -2.81
N ILE A 232 -1.29 5.94 -2.56
CA ILE A 232 -1.24 6.67 -1.27
C ILE A 232 -2.47 7.57 -1.08
N PRO A 233 -2.87 8.42 -2.06
CA PRO A 233 -4.13 9.16 -1.98
C PRO A 233 -5.35 8.25 -1.79
N ALA A 234 -5.35 7.07 -2.44
CA ALA A 234 -6.45 6.13 -2.31
C ALA A 234 -6.59 5.62 -0.87
N VAL A 235 -5.49 5.33 -0.17
CA VAL A 235 -5.55 4.92 1.24
C VAL A 235 -5.90 6.10 2.16
N PHE A 236 -5.46 7.33 1.86
CA PHE A 236 -5.88 8.53 2.60
C PHE A 236 -7.40 8.78 2.52
N SER A 237 -8.09 8.25 1.51
CA SER A 237 -9.56 8.34 1.43
C SER A 237 -10.29 7.59 2.54
N VAL A 238 -9.65 6.64 3.20
CA VAL A 238 -10.26 5.85 4.28
C VAL A 238 -9.75 6.22 5.67
N SER A 239 -8.57 6.83 5.78
CA SER A 239 -8.06 7.35 7.04
C SER A 239 -7.04 8.46 6.79
N LEU A 240 -7.16 9.55 7.53
CA LEU A 240 -6.16 10.64 7.55
C LEU A 240 -5.03 10.37 8.55
N ASP A 241 -5.11 9.28 9.31
CA ASP A 241 -4.08 8.87 10.26
C ASP A 241 -2.87 8.27 9.52
N PRO A 242 -1.71 8.94 9.50
CA PRO A 242 -0.54 8.46 8.77
C PRO A 242 0.01 7.13 9.30
N TYR A 243 -0.23 6.80 10.57
CA TYR A 243 0.20 5.53 11.16
C TYR A 243 -0.63 4.39 10.60
N VAL A 244 -1.97 4.53 10.56
CA VAL A 244 -2.88 3.53 9.98
C VAL A 244 -2.58 3.33 8.49
N VAL A 245 -2.39 4.45 7.75
CA VAL A 245 -2.02 4.43 6.34
C VAL A 245 -0.68 3.72 6.14
N PHE A 246 0.33 4.01 6.97
CA PHE A 246 1.63 3.38 6.88
C PHE A 246 1.57 1.88 7.18
N PHE A 247 0.91 1.48 8.27
CA PHE A 247 0.79 0.06 8.64
C PHE A 247 0.08 -0.76 7.57
N SER A 248 -1.04 -0.26 7.05
CA SER A 248 -1.79 -0.94 5.98
C SER A 248 -0.96 -1.12 4.71
N ASN A 249 -0.21 -0.09 4.31
CA ASN A 249 0.69 -0.13 3.18
C ASN A 249 1.83 -1.13 3.37
N ILE A 250 2.50 -1.10 4.54
CA ILE A 250 3.63 -2.00 4.81
C ILE A 250 3.19 -3.46 4.77
N PHE A 251 2.10 -3.83 5.44
CA PHE A 251 1.59 -5.21 5.39
C PHE A 251 1.17 -5.63 3.97
N ALA A 252 0.66 -4.71 3.15
CA ALA A 252 0.34 -5.02 1.76
C ALA A 252 1.60 -5.30 0.92
N ILE A 253 2.68 -4.52 1.11
CA ILE A 253 3.95 -4.67 0.40
C ILE A 253 4.69 -5.95 0.80
N LEU A 254 4.70 -6.31 2.09
CA LEU A 254 5.43 -7.48 2.58
C LEU A 254 5.07 -8.78 1.83
N GLY A 255 3.83 -8.93 1.43
CA GLY A 255 3.38 -10.08 0.63
C GLY A 255 3.59 -9.96 -0.88
N LEU A 256 4.11 -8.83 -1.41
CA LEU A 256 4.19 -8.61 -2.86
C LEU A 256 5.10 -9.62 -3.56
N ARG A 257 6.23 -10.00 -2.96
CA ARG A 257 7.14 -10.97 -3.55
C ARG A 257 6.48 -12.32 -3.78
N ALA A 258 5.82 -12.86 -2.75
CA ALA A 258 5.11 -14.12 -2.86
C ALA A 258 3.97 -14.02 -3.88
N MET A 259 3.22 -12.92 -3.83
CA MET A 259 2.13 -12.66 -4.75
C MET A 259 2.61 -12.49 -6.20
N PHE A 260 3.81 -11.92 -6.43
CA PHE A 260 4.41 -11.83 -7.76
C PHE A 260 4.57 -13.22 -8.41
N PHE A 261 5.16 -14.20 -7.70
CA PHE A 261 5.34 -15.55 -8.24
C PHE A 261 4.01 -16.28 -8.42
N LEU A 262 3.06 -16.06 -7.51
CA LEU A 262 1.71 -16.62 -7.64
C LEU A 262 0.99 -16.04 -8.87
N LEU A 263 1.03 -14.72 -9.04
CA LEU A 263 0.41 -14.03 -10.15
C LEU A 263 1.06 -14.38 -11.49
N ALA A 264 2.39 -14.45 -11.55
CA ALA A 264 3.13 -14.84 -12.74
C ALA A 264 2.73 -16.23 -13.26
N ALA A 265 2.30 -17.12 -12.35
CA ALA A 265 1.85 -18.46 -12.70
C ALA A 265 0.39 -18.52 -13.22
N VAL A 266 -0.44 -17.53 -12.89
CA VAL A 266 -1.89 -17.52 -13.20
C VAL A 266 -2.34 -16.25 -13.94
N ALA A 267 -1.40 -15.46 -14.46
CA ALA A 267 -1.63 -14.15 -15.08
C ALA A 267 -2.73 -14.19 -16.16
N ASP A 268 -2.75 -15.26 -16.98
CA ASP A 268 -3.72 -15.41 -18.06
C ASP A 268 -5.19 -15.54 -17.59
N ARG A 269 -5.42 -15.83 -16.30
CA ARG A 269 -6.76 -15.98 -15.72
C ARG A 269 -7.35 -14.68 -15.17
N PHE A 270 -6.53 -13.63 -14.97
CA PHE A 270 -6.96 -12.36 -14.37
C PHE A 270 -7.41 -11.31 -15.39
N ARG A 271 -8.25 -11.72 -16.35
CA ARG A 271 -8.73 -10.86 -17.44
C ARG A 271 -9.47 -9.59 -16.98
N TYR A 272 -10.20 -9.67 -15.86
CA TYR A 272 -11.07 -8.58 -15.40
C TYR A 272 -10.45 -7.72 -14.29
N LEU A 273 -9.27 -8.08 -13.80
CA LEU A 273 -8.64 -7.39 -12.68
C LEU A 273 -8.41 -5.90 -12.95
N LYS A 274 -7.85 -5.55 -14.12
CA LYS A 274 -7.66 -4.14 -14.52
C LYS A 274 -8.97 -3.34 -14.47
N THR A 275 -10.08 -3.96 -14.87
CA THR A 275 -11.40 -3.32 -14.84
C THR A 275 -11.85 -3.07 -13.40
N GLY A 276 -11.64 -4.03 -12.49
CA GLY A 276 -11.93 -3.87 -11.05
C GLY A 276 -11.12 -2.72 -10.43
N VAL A 277 -9.81 -2.65 -10.72
CA VAL A 277 -8.95 -1.53 -10.27
C VAL A 277 -9.45 -0.19 -10.80
N CYS A 278 -9.87 -0.09 -12.07
CA CYS A 278 -10.44 1.14 -12.61
C CYS A 278 -11.67 1.59 -11.81
N PHE A 279 -12.61 0.69 -11.54
CA PHE A 279 -13.80 1.01 -10.74
C PHE A 279 -13.45 1.41 -9.32
N LEU A 280 -12.45 0.76 -8.70
CA LEU A 280 -11.99 1.12 -7.38
C LEU A 280 -11.43 2.55 -7.34
N LEU A 281 -10.55 2.90 -8.29
CA LEU A 281 -9.99 4.26 -8.40
C LEU A 281 -11.07 5.32 -8.64
N LEU A 282 -12.07 5.02 -9.49
CA LEU A 282 -13.19 5.92 -9.73
C LEU A 282 -14.05 6.11 -8.49
N PHE A 283 -14.37 5.04 -7.76
CA PHE A 283 -15.13 5.11 -6.51
C PHE A 283 -14.38 5.94 -5.46
N ILE A 284 -13.09 5.66 -5.26
CA ILE A 284 -12.27 6.36 -4.26
C ILE A 284 -12.09 7.84 -4.65
N GLY A 285 -11.81 8.11 -5.93
CA GLY A 285 -11.69 9.48 -6.44
C GLY A 285 -12.98 10.27 -6.23
N LEU A 286 -14.14 9.68 -6.54
CA LEU A 286 -15.44 10.29 -6.28
C LEU A 286 -15.66 10.54 -4.78
N LYS A 287 -15.35 9.56 -3.93
CA LYS A 287 -15.45 9.69 -2.48
C LYS A 287 -14.67 10.90 -1.96
N LEU A 288 -13.42 11.10 -2.42
CA LEU A 288 -12.61 12.25 -2.03
C LEU A 288 -13.20 13.59 -2.52
N LEU A 289 -13.77 13.61 -3.73
CA LEU A 289 -14.37 14.83 -4.28
C LEU A 289 -15.66 15.25 -3.56
N VAL A 290 -16.42 14.28 -3.05
CA VAL A 290 -17.69 14.56 -2.34
C VAL A 290 -17.51 14.63 -0.82
N HIS A 291 -16.32 14.44 -0.29
CA HIS A 291 -16.03 14.36 1.14
C HIS A 291 -16.56 15.56 1.95
N GLU A 292 -16.49 16.76 1.40
CA GLU A 292 -17.01 17.96 2.05
C GLU A 292 -18.55 18.02 2.13
N TYR A 293 -19.24 17.30 1.22
CA TYR A 293 -20.71 17.33 1.12
C TYR A 293 -21.35 16.09 1.71
N PHE A 294 -20.67 14.96 1.65
CA PHE A 294 -21.21 13.67 2.04
C PHE A 294 -20.09 12.73 2.51
N GLU A 295 -20.14 12.38 3.80
CA GLU A 295 -19.22 11.38 4.36
C GLU A 295 -19.73 9.97 4.12
N ILE A 296 -19.00 9.18 3.35
CA ILE A 296 -19.26 7.74 3.18
C ILE A 296 -18.58 7.01 4.33
N ASP A 297 -19.41 6.33 5.15
CA ASP A 297 -18.93 5.55 6.30
C ASP A 297 -17.84 4.53 5.93
N ALA A 298 -16.92 4.28 6.86
CA ALA A 298 -15.79 3.38 6.66
C ALA A 298 -16.24 1.94 6.36
N VAL A 299 -17.34 1.47 7.00
CA VAL A 299 -17.88 0.14 6.77
C VAL A 299 -18.49 0.03 5.37
N ALA A 300 -19.25 1.05 4.94
CA ALA A 300 -19.82 1.11 3.59
C ALA A 300 -18.71 1.12 2.54
N SER A 301 -17.65 1.91 2.75
CA SER A 301 -16.47 1.92 1.88
C SER A 301 -15.80 0.55 1.79
N LEU A 302 -15.58 -0.12 2.92
CA LEU A 302 -15.01 -1.47 2.98
C LEU A 302 -15.87 -2.49 2.19
N LEU A 303 -17.19 -2.44 2.35
CA LEU A 303 -18.09 -3.36 1.63
C LEU A 303 -18.06 -3.13 0.12
N ILE A 304 -17.99 -1.87 -0.34
CA ILE A 304 -17.85 -1.56 -1.76
C ILE A 304 -16.51 -2.07 -2.30
N ILE A 305 -15.41 -1.84 -1.56
CA ILE A 305 -14.08 -2.35 -1.93
C ILE A 305 -14.12 -3.87 -2.08
N LEU A 306 -14.68 -4.59 -1.10
CA LEU A 306 -14.82 -6.04 -1.13
C LEU A 306 -15.69 -6.54 -2.29
N ALA A 307 -16.73 -5.79 -2.68
CA ALA A 307 -17.60 -6.17 -3.79
C ALA A 307 -16.95 -5.97 -5.17
N VAL A 308 -15.96 -5.08 -5.26
CA VAL A 308 -15.21 -4.79 -6.51
C VAL A 308 -14.04 -5.74 -6.72
N ILE A 309 -13.41 -6.21 -5.62
CA ILE A 309 -12.31 -7.20 -5.65
C ILE A 309 -12.85 -8.60 -5.93
#